data_daf2bcce5dc88bf14552329f10baa6f6
#
_entry.id   daf2bcce5dc88bf14552329f10baa6f6
#
_cell.length_a   1.000
_cell.length_b   1.000
_cell.length_c   1.000
_cell.angle_alpha   90.00
_cell.angle_beta   90.00
_cell.angle_gamma   90.00
#
_symmetry.space_group_name_H-M   'P 1'
#
loop_
_entity.id
_entity.type
_entity.pdbx_description
1 polymer ?
#
loop_
_entity_poly.entity_id
_entity_poly.type
_entity_poly.pdbx_seq_one_letter_code
_entity_poly.pdbx_strand_id
1 'polypeptide(L)'
;MALMFLNGDGMRGGRAHYTIEGVPLVGERRTAPLYRFFSVRDEFPALYPSAEGGQPILGELYDVPMGPLSALLATEPPELELSIIELQDGELSFAMVLREAEHELGIHKDITSYGGWHAYRAAALSEGPDKRRSPP
;
A
#
# COMPACT_ATOMS: atom_id res chain seq x y z
N MET A 1 -6.91 -2.47 20.35
CA MET A 1 -7.05 -2.73 18.91
C MET A 1 -6.78 -1.48 18.13
N ALA A 2 -6.25 -1.64 16.94
CA ALA A 2 -5.88 -0.50 16.13
C ALA A 2 -6.37 -0.70 14.69
N LEU A 3 -6.90 0.38 14.10
CA LEU A 3 -7.23 0.36 12.68
C LEU A 3 -5.94 0.37 11.88
N MET A 4 -5.83 -0.57 10.96
CA MET A 4 -4.69 -0.70 10.07
C MET A 4 -5.17 -0.78 8.63
N PHE A 5 -4.74 0.15 7.81
CA PHE A 5 -5.05 0.18 6.38
C PHE A 5 -3.93 -0.53 5.64
N LEU A 6 -4.28 -1.59 4.92
CA LEU A 6 -3.33 -2.41 4.17
C LEU A 6 -3.55 -2.20 2.68
N ASN A 7 -2.47 -1.97 1.95
CA ASN A 7 -2.54 -1.64 0.54
C ASN A 7 -1.57 -2.46 -0.33
N GLY A 8 -0.97 -3.49 0.25
CA GLY A 8 0.00 -4.34 -0.43
C GLY A 8 -0.08 -5.79 0.05
N ASP A 9 1.06 -6.35 0.46
CA ASP A 9 1.18 -7.77 0.82
C ASP A 9 0.38 -8.17 2.06
N GLY A 10 -0.03 -7.22 2.87
CA GLY A 10 -0.89 -7.52 4.03
C GLY A 10 -2.34 -7.76 3.65
N MET A 11 -2.77 -7.35 2.47
CA MET A 11 -4.13 -7.60 1.98
C MET A 11 -4.35 -9.09 1.73
N ARG A 12 -5.63 -9.49 1.64
CA ARG A 12 -6.00 -10.86 1.31
C ARG A 12 -5.28 -11.28 0.02
N GLY A 13 -4.67 -12.46 0.04
CA GLY A 13 -3.89 -12.98 -1.07
C GLY A 13 -2.44 -12.53 -1.10
N GLY A 14 -2.03 -11.62 -0.22
CA GLY A 14 -0.66 -11.18 -0.13
C GLY A 14 0.20 -12.08 0.75
N ARG A 15 1.53 -11.95 0.62
CA ARG A 15 2.47 -12.82 1.32
C ARG A 15 2.52 -12.59 2.83
N ALA A 16 2.13 -11.41 3.29
CA ALA A 16 2.15 -11.07 4.71
C ALA A 16 0.78 -11.18 5.37
N HIS A 17 -0.26 -11.56 4.63
CA HIS A 17 -1.61 -11.65 5.17
C HIS A 17 -1.72 -12.67 6.31
N TYR A 18 -0.88 -13.71 6.30
CA TYR A 18 -0.90 -14.74 7.35
C TYR A 18 -0.73 -14.15 8.76
N THR A 19 -0.08 -12.99 8.88
CA THR A 19 0.14 -12.35 10.19
C THR A 19 -1.14 -11.88 10.85
N ILE A 20 -2.18 -11.62 10.06
CA ILE A 20 -3.48 -11.17 10.54
C ILE A 20 -4.60 -12.16 10.17
N GLU A 21 -4.23 -13.40 9.87
CA GLU A 21 -5.22 -14.43 9.55
C GLU A 21 -6.21 -14.57 10.70
N GLY A 22 -7.49 -14.60 10.37
CA GLY A 22 -8.56 -14.66 11.37
C GLY A 22 -9.01 -13.32 11.92
N VAL A 23 -8.29 -12.24 11.63
CA VAL A 23 -8.74 -10.90 12.00
C VAL A 23 -9.85 -10.48 11.03
N PRO A 24 -11.04 -10.11 11.54
CA PRO A 24 -12.13 -9.73 10.64
C PRO A 24 -11.80 -8.50 9.82
N LEU A 25 -12.12 -8.56 8.54
CA LEU A 25 -12.01 -7.40 7.64
C LEU A 25 -13.11 -6.40 7.99
N VAL A 26 -12.73 -5.16 8.26
CA VAL A 26 -13.71 -4.09 8.44
C VAL A 26 -14.35 -3.74 7.09
N GLY A 27 -13.54 -3.64 6.05
CA GLY A 27 -14.04 -3.42 4.70
C GLY A 27 -12.95 -2.87 3.80
N GLU A 28 -13.29 -2.79 2.52
CA GLU A 28 -12.46 -2.05 1.58
C GLU A 28 -12.63 -0.56 1.84
N ARG A 29 -11.53 0.17 1.71
CA ARG A 29 -11.53 1.63 1.90
C ARG A 29 -10.59 2.27 0.89
N ARG A 30 -10.80 3.55 0.66
CA ARG A 30 -9.84 4.37 -0.09
C ARG A 30 -9.30 5.46 0.82
N THR A 31 -8.06 5.86 0.56
CA THR A 31 -7.50 7.01 1.26
C THR A 31 -8.17 8.30 0.77
N ALA A 32 -8.06 9.36 1.57
CA ALA A 32 -8.29 10.71 1.08
C ALA A 32 -7.33 10.98 -0.08
N PRO A 33 -7.62 11.95 -0.96
CA PRO A 33 -6.77 12.24 -2.12
C PRO A 33 -5.53 13.05 -1.74
N LEU A 34 -4.83 12.60 -0.70
CA LEU A 34 -3.69 13.29 -0.10
C LEU A 34 -2.41 12.48 -0.23
N TYR A 35 -2.44 11.39 -0.98
CA TYR A 35 -1.32 10.45 -1.05
C TYR A 35 -1.01 10.09 -2.48
N ARG A 36 0.28 10.02 -2.78
CA ARG A 36 0.79 9.38 -3.98
C ARG A 36 1.12 7.93 -3.62
N PHE A 37 1.27 7.10 -4.65
CA PHE A 37 1.46 5.66 -4.47
C PHE A 37 2.62 5.22 -5.33
N PHE A 38 3.58 4.52 -4.73
CA PHE A 38 4.81 4.13 -5.41
C PHE A 38 5.00 2.62 -5.37
N SER A 39 5.61 2.07 -6.42
CA SER A 39 6.06 0.69 -6.45
C SER A 39 7.53 0.66 -6.08
N VAL A 40 7.88 -0.15 -5.08
CA VAL A 40 9.27 -0.36 -4.68
C VAL A 40 9.72 -1.68 -5.31
N ARG A 41 10.50 -1.60 -6.37
CA ARG A 41 11.03 -2.75 -7.12
C ARG A 41 9.94 -3.72 -7.61
N ASP A 42 8.70 -3.29 -7.70
CA ASP A 42 7.53 -4.15 -8.00
C ASP A 42 7.34 -5.29 -6.99
N GLU A 43 7.93 -5.13 -5.81
CA GLU A 43 7.79 -6.09 -4.71
C GLU A 43 6.68 -5.71 -3.76
N PHE A 44 6.53 -4.42 -3.49
CA PHE A 44 5.48 -3.90 -2.62
C PHE A 44 5.22 -2.44 -2.91
N PRO A 45 4.03 -1.93 -2.54
CA PRO A 45 3.71 -0.52 -2.75
C PRO A 45 3.95 0.31 -1.49
N ALA A 46 3.95 1.62 -1.67
CA ALA A 46 4.10 2.56 -0.56
C ALA A 46 3.30 3.82 -0.82
N LEU A 47 2.52 4.23 0.19
CA LEU A 47 1.87 5.55 0.20
C LEU A 47 2.91 6.61 0.54
N TYR A 48 2.72 7.80 0.00
CA TYR A 48 3.55 8.95 0.39
C TYR A 48 2.66 10.20 0.47
N PRO A 49 2.64 10.91 1.62
CA PRO A 49 1.81 12.10 1.76
C PRO A 49 2.22 13.16 0.76
N SER A 50 1.25 13.65 -0.01
CA SER A 50 1.51 14.70 -1.01
C SER A 50 0.20 15.41 -1.31
N ALA A 51 0.14 16.70 -1.03
CA ALA A 51 -1.02 17.50 -1.37
C ALA A 51 -1.18 17.63 -2.88
N GLU A 52 -0.06 17.57 -3.61
CA GLU A 52 -0.06 17.71 -5.06
C GLU A 52 -0.03 16.34 -5.71
N GLY A 53 -0.98 16.09 -6.62
CA GLY A 53 -1.04 14.84 -7.36
C GLY A 53 -1.51 13.65 -6.56
N GLY A 54 -1.99 13.86 -5.34
CA GLY A 54 -2.56 12.78 -4.54
C GLY A 54 -3.90 12.31 -5.09
N GLN A 55 -4.19 11.03 -4.90
CA GLN A 55 -5.45 10.41 -5.34
C GLN A 55 -5.92 9.41 -4.30
N PRO A 56 -7.21 9.06 -4.30
CA PRO A 56 -7.69 7.96 -3.44
C PRO A 56 -7.03 6.65 -3.83
N ILE A 57 -6.48 5.96 -2.85
CA ILE A 57 -5.80 4.66 -3.06
C ILE A 57 -6.59 3.58 -2.34
N LEU A 58 -6.92 2.52 -3.06
CA LEU A 58 -7.71 1.40 -2.55
C LEU A 58 -6.88 0.48 -1.66
N GLY A 59 -7.48 0.04 -0.57
CA GLY A 59 -6.88 -0.95 0.32
C GLY A 59 -7.95 -1.63 1.16
N GLU A 60 -7.49 -2.35 2.17
CA GLU A 60 -8.35 -3.09 3.11
C GLU A 60 -8.11 -2.57 4.52
N LEU A 61 -9.19 -2.36 5.26
CA LEU A 61 -9.13 -1.86 6.63
C LEU A 61 -9.44 -2.99 7.60
N TYR A 62 -8.58 -3.15 8.59
CA TYR A 62 -8.71 -4.14 9.65
C TYR A 62 -8.61 -3.48 11.01
N ASP A 63 -9.33 -4.00 11.98
CA ASP A 63 -9.15 -3.61 13.38
C ASP A 63 -8.33 -4.70 14.05
N VAL A 64 -7.03 -4.42 14.23
CA VAL A 64 -6.04 -5.47 14.52
C VAL A 64 -5.62 -5.44 15.98
N PRO A 65 -5.72 -6.58 16.70
CA PRO A 65 -5.16 -6.69 18.05
C PRO A 65 -3.64 -6.50 18.02
N MET A 66 -3.08 -6.10 19.15
CA MET A 66 -1.65 -5.75 19.23
C MET A 66 -0.72 -6.91 18.86
N GLY A 67 -1.06 -8.14 19.23
CA GLY A 67 -0.24 -9.29 18.89
C GLY A 67 -0.08 -9.48 17.38
N PRO A 68 -1.19 -9.67 16.65
CA PRO A 68 -1.13 -9.76 15.19
C PRO A 68 -0.53 -8.51 14.54
N LEU A 69 -0.80 -7.32 15.09
CA LEU A 69 -0.21 -6.08 14.57
C LEU A 69 1.30 -6.10 14.66
N SER A 70 1.81 -6.54 15.81
CA SER A 70 3.27 -6.66 16.01
C SER A 70 3.89 -7.62 14.99
N ALA A 71 3.23 -8.76 14.75
CA ALA A 71 3.71 -9.73 13.77
C ALA A 71 3.72 -9.14 12.37
N LEU A 72 2.66 -8.43 11.99
CA LEU A 72 2.58 -7.77 10.70
C LEU A 72 3.69 -6.74 10.53
N LEU A 73 3.87 -5.88 11.52
CA LEU A 73 4.89 -4.83 11.45
C LEU A 73 6.30 -5.40 11.35
N ALA A 74 6.54 -6.56 11.94
CA ALA A 74 7.84 -7.23 11.87
C ALA A 74 8.18 -7.69 10.44
N THR A 75 7.19 -7.83 9.56
CA THR A 75 7.42 -8.22 8.17
C THR A 75 7.66 -7.03 7.24
N GLU A 76 7.49 -5.81 7.74
CA GLU A 76 7.54 -4.63 6.88
C GLU A 76 8.96 -4.31 6.43
N PRO A 77 9.13 -3.93 5.15
CA PRO A 77 10.46 -3.60 4.64
C PRO A 77 11.00 -2.29 5.24
N PRO A 78 12.32 -2.13 5.26
CA PRO A 78 12.95 -0.96 5.87
C PRO A 78 12.67 0.36 5.15
N GLU A 79 12.22 0.31 3.89
CA GLU A 79 11.86 1.51 3.14
C GLU A 79 10.59 2.17 3.66
N LEU A 80 9.81 1.44 4.47
CA LEU A 80 8.53 1.92 4.97
C LEU A 80 8.61 2.28 6.45
N GLU A 81 7.69 3.13 6.89
CA GLU A 81 7.52 3.44 8.31
C GLU A 81 6.04 3.55 8.63
N LEU A 82 5.69 3.26 9.88
CA LEU A 82 4.32 3.36 10.37
C LEU A 82 3.93 4.82 10.52
N SER A 83 2.76 5.17 10.03
CA SER A 83 2.22 6.52 10.14
C SER A 83 0.73 6.48 10.33
N ILE A 84 0.12 7.64 10.50
CA ILE A 84 -1.34 7.79 10.55
C ILE A 84 -1.75 8.50 9.27
N ILE A 85 -2.72 7.92 8.58
CA ILE A 85 -3.24 8.47 7.33
C ILE A 85 -4.72 8.78 7.48
N GLU A 86 -5.24 9.55 6.54
CA GLU A 86 -6.66 9.88 6.48
C GLU A 86 -7.32 9.07 5.37
N LEU A 87 -8.46 8.46 5.69
CA LEU A 87 -9.28 7.76 4.73
C LEU A 87 -10.28 8.71 4.07
N GLN A 88 -10.92 8.25 3.01
CA GLN A 88 -11.80 9.10 2.18
C GLN A 88 -12.98 9.68 2.97
N ASP A 89 -13.44 8.96 4.00
CA ASP A 89 -14.55 9.42 4.85
C ASP A 89 -14.08 10.30 6.02
N GLY A 90 -12.79 10.61 6.09
CA GLY A 90 -12.21 11.40 7.18
C GLY A 90 -11.71 10.58 8.34
N GLU A 91 -11.95 9.28 8.37
CA GLU A 91 -11.46 8.41 9.44
C GLU A 91 -9.93 8.30 9.38
N LEU A 92 -9.30 8.29 10.55
CA LEU A 92 -7.85 8.15 10.64
C LEU A 92 -7.49 6.68 10.90
N SER A 93 -6.38 6.23 10.34
CA SER A 93 -5.92 4.85 10.48
C SER A 93 -4.41 4.78 10.43
N PHE A 94 -3.83 3.78 11.07
CA PHE A 94 -2.44 3.44 10.83
C PHE A 94 -2.28 2.91 9.40
N ALA A 95 -1.14 3.20 8.81
CA ALA A 95 -0.70 2.62 7.55
C ALA A 95 0.80 2.74 7.42
N MET A 96 1.40 1.91 6.57
CA MET A 96 2.81 2.05 6.24
C MET A 96 2.96 3.07 5.12
N VAL A 97 3.93 3.96 5.26
CA VAL A 97 4.22 4.99 4.26
C VAL A 97 5.69 4.90 3.87
N LEU A 98 6.00 5.40 2.68
CA LEU A 98 7.38 5.47 2.20
C LEU A 98 8.14 6.52 3.03
N ARG A 99 9.34 6.16 3.50
CA ARG A 99 10.17 7.12 4.23
C ARG A 99 10.56 8.27 3.32
N GLU A 100 10.65 9.46 3.90
CA GLU A 100 11.02 10.65 3.14
C GLU A 100 12.37 10.47 2.43
N ALA A 101 13.36 9.89 3.12
CA ALA A 101 14.66 9.64 2.52
C ALA A 101 14.58 8.74 1.29
N GLU A 102 13.66 7.77 1.30
CA GLU A 102 13.45 6.89 0.14
C GLU A 102 12.80 7.66 -1.00
N HIS A 103 11.81 8.48 -0.69
CA HIS A 103 11.16 9.31 -1.70
C HIS A 103 12.16 10.25 -2.37
N GLU A 104 13.08 10.80 -1.61
CA GLU A 104 14.08 11.75 -2.11
C GLU A 104 15.07 11.11 -3.09
N LEU A 105 15.24 9.78 -3.04
CA LEU A 105 16.10 9.08 -3.99
C LEU A 105 15.58 9.17 -5.43
N GLY A 106 14.27 9.35 -5.59
CA GLY A 106 13.65 9.51 -6.91
C GLY A 106 13.70 8.26 -7.78
N ILE A 107 13.85 7.09 -7.19
CA ILE A 107 14.04 5.84 -7.93
C ILE A 107 12.79 4.94 -7.95
N HIS A 108 11.78 5.26 -7.15
CA HIS A 108 10.59 4.42 -7.05
C HIS A 108 9.55 4.85 -8.08
N LYS A 109 8.90 3.88 -8.69
CA LYS A 109 7.94 4.14 -9.76
C LYS A 109 6.64 4.68 -9.19
N ASP A 110 6.19 5.81 -9.71
CA ASP A 110 4.90 6.40 -9.32
C ASP A 110 3.78 5.61 -10.00
N ILE A 111 2.94 4.99 -9.20
CA ILE A 111 1.81 4.19 -9.68
C ILE A 111 0.47 4.76 -9.19
N THR A 112 0.47 6.03 -8.78
CA THR A 112 -0.71 6.69 -8.21
C THR A 112 -1.93 6.58 -9.12
N SER A 113 -1.73 6.70 -10.43
CA SER A 113 -2.85 6.69 -11.39
C SER A 113 -3.59 5.36 -11.46
N TYR A 114 -2.98 4.27 -10.99
CA TYR A 114 -3.65 2.97 -10.96
C TYR A 114 -4.65 2.85 -9.81
N GLY A 115 -4.53 3.68 -8.78
CA GLY A 115 -5.47 3.72 -7.67
C GLY A 115 -5.40 2.55 -6.70
N GLY A 116 -4.44 1.64 -6.85
CA GLY A 116 -4.28 0.51 -5.95
C GLY A 116 -3.27 -0.50 -6.45
N TRP A 117 -2.82 -1.37 -5.55
CA TRP A 117 -1.76 -2.34 -5.84
C TRP A 117 -2.23 -3.45 -6.77
N HIS A 118 -3.42 -4.00 -6.53
CA HIS A 118 -3.95 -5.06 -7.38
C HIS A 118 -4.19 -4.59 -8.81
N ALA A 119 -4.70 -3.37 -8.98
CA ALA A 119 -4.90 -2.79 -10.29
C ALA A 119 -3.57 -2.61 -11.02
N TYR A 120 -2.55 -2.13 -10.32
CA TYR A 120 -1.24 -1.99 -10.91
C TYR A 120 -0.65 -3.34 -11.31
N ARG A 121 -0.73 -4.34 -10.43
CA ARG A 121 -0.21 -5.66 -10.72
C ARG A 121 -0.94 -6.31 -11.89
N ALA A 122 -2.24 -6.16 -11.97
CA ALA A 122 -3.03 -6.68 -13.09
C ALA A 122 -2.62 -6.03 -14.41
N ALA A 123 -2.40 -4.72 -14.41
CA ALA A 123 -1.94 -4.01 -15.59
C ALA A 123 -0.54 -4.47 -16.02
N ALA A 124 0.36 -4.66 -15.06
CA ALA A 124 1.71 -5.14 -15.34
C ALA A 124 1.71 -6.53 -15.95
N LEU A 125 0.87 -7.43 -15.43
CA LEU A 125 0.72 -8.78 -15.97
C LEU A 125 0.08 -8.75 -17.36
N SER A 126 -0.91 -7.90 -17.55
CA SER A 126 -1.58 -7.73 -18.82
C SER A 126 -0.62 -7.24 -19.92
N GLU A 127 0.28 -6.31 -19.55
CA GLU A 127 1.27 -5.81 -20.48
C GLU A 127 2.31 -6.88 -20.84
N GLY A 128 2.75 -7.67 -19.85
CA GLY A 128 3.67 -8.75 -20.05
C GLY A 128 5.05 -8.32 -20.51
N PRO A 129 6.04 -9.20 -20.37
CA PRO A 129 7.40 -8.86 -20.79
C PRO A 129 7.52 -8.60 -22.28
N ASP A 130 6.87 -9.43 -23.11
CA ASP A 130 6.94 -9.30 -24.57
C ASP A 130 6.41 -7.95 -25.02
N LYS A 131 5.28 -7.55 -24.45
CA LYS A 131 4.64 -6.30 -24.81
C LYS A 131 5.51 -5.10 -24.47
N ARG A 132 6.16 -5.13 -23.31
CA ARG A 132 7.01 -4.02 -22.88
C ARG A 132 8.29 -3.94 -23.67
N ARG A 133 8.79 -5.07 -24.16
CA ARG A 133 10.03 -5.12 -24.92
C ARG A 133 9.83 -5.06 -26.40
N SER A 134 8.61 -5.22 -26.82
CA SER A 134 8.27 -5.33 -28.22
C SER A 134 8.13 -3.98 -28.84
N PRO A 135 8.45 -3.84 -30.07
CA PRO A 135 9.50 -4.61 -30.70
C PRO A 135 10.82 -4.04 -30.30
N PRO A 136 11.84 -4.83 -30.29
CA PRO A 136 13.14 -4.24 -30.08
C PRO A 136 13.47 -3.29 -31.22
#